data_907a0f18d8f75307d2e0d1d86651f281
#
_entry.id   907a0f18d8f75307d2e0d1d86651f281
#
_cell.length_a   1.000
_cell.length_b   1.000
_cell.length_c   1.000
_cell.angle_alpha   90.00
_cell.angle_beta   90.00
_cell.angle_gamma   90.00
#
_symmetry.space_group_name_H-M   'P 1'
#
loop_
_entity.id
_entity.type
_entity.pdbx_description
1 polymer ?
#
loop_
_entity_poly.entity_id
_entity_poly.type
_entity_poly.pdbx_seq_one_letter_code
_entity_poly.pdbx_strand_id
1 'polypeptide(L)' 'MSDRWLSVAEICTYLGIKRDTVYRWIDKKGFPAHRIGKFWKFKISEVDEWVKIQEK' A
#
# COMPACT_ATOMS: atom_id res chain seq x y z
N MET A 1 -13.63 13.48 5.66
CA MET A 1 -13.45 12.47 4.65
C MET A 1 -12.75 11.24 5.19
N SER A 2 -13.32 10.12 5.06
CA SER A 2 -12.75 8.93 5.65
C SER A 2 -11.81 8.23 4.68
N ASP A 3 -10.86 7.52 5.24
CA ASP A 3 -10.00 6.66 4.47
C ASP A 3 -10.80 5.52 3.90
N ARG A 4 -10.47 5.16 2.69
CA ARG A 4 -11.07 4.02 2.06
C ARG A 4 -10.02 2.91 1.99
N TRP A 5 -10.47 1.70 2.22
CA TRP A 5 -9.59 0.55 2.06
C TRP A 5 -9.39 0.27 0.59
N LEU A 6 -8.15 0.08 0.19
CA LEU A 6 -7.81 -0.25 -1.19
C LEU A 6 -7.33 -1.69 -1.28
N SER A 7 -7.66 -2.35 -2.37
CA SER A 7 -7.15 -3.68 -2.63
C SER A 7 -5.76 -3.59 -3.22
N VAL A 8 -5.11 -4.75 -3.40
CA VAL A 8 -3.79 -4.79 -4.04
C VAL A 8 -3.86 -4.17 -5.44
N ALA A 9 -4.89 -4.56 -6.20
CA ALA A 9 -5.02 -4.02 -7.55
C ALA A 9 -5.18 -2.50 -7.54
N GLU A 10 -5.98 -2.00 -6.60
CA GLU A 10 -6.22 -0.58 -6.51
C GLU A 10 -4.97 0.18 -6.10
N ILE A 11 -4.21 -0.37 -5.16
CA ILE A 11 -3.00 0.31 -4.72
C ILE A 11 -1.94 0.30 -5.82
N CYS A 12 -1.89 -0.75 -6.61
CA CYS A 12 -0.98 -0.79 -7.76
C CYS A 12 -1.30 0.33 -8.74
N THR A 13 -2.58 0.52 -9.03
CA THR A 13 -3.01 1.58 -9.92
C THR A 13 -2.71 2.95 -9.33
N TYR A 14 -2.99 3.09 -8.04
CA TYR A 14 -2.79 4.37 -7.37
C TYR A 14 -1.33 4.81 -7.41
N LEU A 15 -0.42 3.88 -7.20
CA LEU A 15 1.01 4.18 -7.16
C LEU A 15 1.70 3.95 -8.50
N GLY A 16 1.01 3.32 -9.44
CA GLY A 16 1.61 3.04 -10.74
C GLY A 16 2.69 1.98 -10.69
N ILE A 17 2.51 0.96 -9.87
CA ILE A 17 3.51 -0.09 -9.69
C ILE A 17 2.88 -1.46 -9.91
N LYS A 18 3.73 -2.46 -9.99
CA LYS A 18 3.28 -3.83 -10.20
C LYS A 18 3.02 -4.53 -8.87
N ARG A 19 2.25 -5.62 -8.93
CA ARG A 19 1.95 -6.37 -7.72
C ARG A 19 3.21 -6.90 -7.05
N ASP A 20 4.15 -7.37 -7.85
CA ASP A 20 5.41 -7.87 -7.30
C ASP A 20 6.08 -6.81 -6.46
N THR A 21 6.03 -5.57 -6.93
CA THR A 21 6.64 -4.46 -6.21
C THR A 21 5.94 -4.24 -4.88
N VAL A 22 4.61 -4.31 -4.88
CA VAL A 22 3.85 -4.13 -3.64
C VAL A 22 4.25 -5.18 -2.62
N TYR A 23 4.29 -6.44 -3.02
CA TYR A 23 4.62 -7.51 -2.09
C TYR A 23 6.05 -7.41 -1.60
N ARG A 24 6.96 -7.01 -2.46
CA ARG A 24 8.35 -6.82 -2.07
C ARG A 24 8.46 -5.72 -1.02
N TRP A 25 7.74 -4.63 -1.23
CA TRP A 25 7.77 -3.52 -0.29
C TRP A 25 7.17 -3.91 1.06
N ILE A 26 6.10 -4.71 1.04
CA ILE A 26 5.50 -5.18 2.28
C ILE A 26 6.52 -6.01 3.06
N ASP A 27 7.26 -6.84 2.35
CA ASP A 27 8.22 -7.75 2.98
C ASP A 27 9.51 -7.07 3.40
N LYS A 28 10.00 -6.15 2.56
CA LYS A 28 11.36 -5.62 2.76
C LYS A 28 11.41 -4.19 3.25
N LYS A 29 10.38 -3.39 3.00
CA LYS A 29 10.45 -1.97 3.29
C LYS A 29 9.42 -1.49 4.29
N GLY A 30 8.65 -2.37 4.87
CA GLY A 30 7.66 -1.98 5.86
C GLY A 30 6.51 -1.18 5.29
N PHE A 31 6.14 -1.47 4.06
CA PHE A 31 5.02 -0.81 3.41
C PHE A 31 3.75 -1.01 4.26
N PRO A 32 2.97 0.04 4.49
CA PRO A 32 1.77 -0.08 5.34
C PRO A 32 0.71 -0.94 4.68
N ALA A 33 0.49 -2.11 5.23
CA ALA A 33 -0.49 -3.05 4.70
C ALA A 33 -1.19 -3.74 5.86
N HIS A 34 -2.45 -4.06 5.66
CA HIS A 34 -3.26 -4.74 6.67
C HIS A 34 -3.83 -6.01 6.06
N ARG A 35 -3.66 -7.11 6.76
CA ARG A 35 -4.19 -8.37 6.29
C ARG A 35 -5.57 -8.57 6.89
N ILE A 36 -6.58 -8.55 6.04
CA ILE A 36 -7.95 -8.73 6.49
C ILE A 36 -8.47 -9.99 5.83
N GLY A 37 -8.60 -11.04 6.62
CA GLY A 37 -8.97 -12.33 6.09
C GLY A 37 -7.90 -12.84 5.15
N LYS A 38 -8.27 -13.07 3.91
CA LYS A 38 -7.36 -13.56 2.89
C LYS A 38 -6.73 -12.45 2.08
N PHE A 39 -7.13 -11.20 2.31
CA PHE A 39 -6.77 -10.12 1.41
C PHE A 39 -5.93 -9.08 2.10
N TRP A 40 -5.02 -8.49 1.33
CA TRP A 40 -4.27 -7.33 1.77
C TRP A 40 -5.09 -6.08 1.47
N LYS A 41 -5.16 -5.19 2.45
CA LYS A 41 -5.87 -3.93 2.28
C LYS A 41 -4.97 -2.80 2.71
N PHE A 42 -5.19 -1.65 2.13
CA PHE A 42 -4.31 -0.50 2.34
C PHE A 42 -5.14 0.75 2.57
N LYS A 43 -4.64 1.64 3.41
CA LYS A 43 -5.29 2.93 3.62
C LYS A 43 -4.48 4.01 2.92
N ILE A 44 -5.16 4.87 2.17
CA ILE A 44 -4.50 5.90 1.40
C ILE A 44 -3.65 6.82 2.28
N SER A 45 -4.18 7.22 3.43
CA SER A 45 -3.43 8.13 4.30
C SER A 45 -2.12 7.52 4.75
N GLU A 46 -2.14 6.24 5.09
CA GLU A 46 -0.92 5.55 5.51
C GLU A 46 0.07 5.42 4.37
N VAL A 47 -0.45 5.10 3.19
CA VAL A 47 0.40 4.94 2.02
C VAL A 47 1.05 6.27 1.67
N ASP A 48 0.28 7.33 1.69
CA ASP A 48 0.82 8.65 1.36
C ASP A 48 1.93 9.05 2.32
N GLU A 49 1.74 8.81 3.61
CA GLU A 49 2.77 9.12 4.59
C GLU A 49 4.04 8.33 4.34
N TRP A 50 3.88 7.05 4.03
CA TRP A 50 5.02 6.18 3.77
C TRP A 50 5.79 6.66 2.54
N VAL A 51 5.06 7.02 1.50
CA VAL A 51 5.69 7.49 0.26
C VAL A 51 6.48 8.78 0.51
N LYS A 52 5.94 9.68 1.31
CA LYS A 52 6.65 10.90 1.64
C LYS A 52 7.97 10.62 2.32
N ILE A 53 7.99 9.64 3.20
CA ILE A 53 9.22 9.27 3.89
C ILE A 53 10.23 8.72 2.89
N GLN A 54 9.76 7.98 1.90
CA GLN A 54 10.65 7.38 0.93
C GLN A 54 11.23 8.38 -0.05
N GLU A 55 10.58 9.51 -0.20
CA GLU A 55 11.04 10.53 -1.15
C GLU A 55 12.33 11.23 -0.74
N LYS A 56 12.77 11.02 0.45
CA LYS A 56 13.98 11.69 0.94
C LYS A 56 15.29 11.29 0.25
#